data_45f3439a0199e6499fa5dbaa69d107c6
#
_entry.id   45f3439a0199e6499fa5dbaa69d107c6
#
_cell.length_a   1.000
_cell.length_b   1.000
_cell.length_c   1.000
_cell.angle_alpha   90.00
_cell.angle_beta   90.00
_cell.angle_gamma   90.00
#
_symmetry.space_group_name_H-M   'P 1'
#
loop_
_entity.id
_entity.type
_entity.pdbx_description
1 polymer ?
#
loop_
_entity_poly.entity_id
_entity_poly.type
_entity_poly.pdbx_seq_one_letter_code
_entity_poly.pdbx_strand_id
1 'polypeptide(L)'
;MLGGNYGPSMSIASAVHHKDGTRTALPATKAPRQVYTHDFFATENYFLLYLQPAFFNPLSFLAGLNSFTQSIKWKPEEGGLLALIPRNGEETRYIETPSSWMWHALNAYEEGNTLIADFVGYDSPEHFIGEDPAFSAIMEGRLAGNQTGGHLRRFVVNLDTNMAREERIADGPFEFPMGHAATALHKHR
;
A
#
# COMPACT_ATOMS: atom_id res chain seq x y z
N MET A 1 -7.06 -11.55 -1.82
CA MET A 1 -7.66 -10.75 -0.72
C MET A 1 -6.67 -10.72 0.42
N LEU A 2 -6.33 -9.53 0.89
CA LEU A 2 -5.51 -9.31 2.07
C LEU A 2 -6.41 -8.81 3.21
N GLY A 3 -6.21 -9.35 4.40
CA GLY A 3 -6.93 -8.91 5.60
C GLY A 3 -5.93 -8.61 6.73
N GLY A 4 -6.14 -7.52 7.44
CA GLY A 4 -5.35 -7.17 8.61
C GLY A 4 -6.15 -7.42 9.90
N ASN A 5 -5.51 -7.94 10.92
CA ASN A 5 -6.07 -8.02 12.25
C ASN A 5 -5.52 -6.87 13.10
N TYR A 6 -6.40 -5.99 13.56
CA TYR A 6 -6.07 -4.77 14.30
C TYR A 6 -5.91 -4.99 15.82
N GLY A 7 -5.50 -6.18 16.25
CA GLY A 7 -5.12 -6.46 17.64
C GLY A 7 -3.76 -5.81 18.01
N PRO A 8 -3.20 -6.10 19.18
CA PRO A 8 -1.91 -5.57 19.63
C PRO A 8 -0.74 -6.00 18.74
N SER A 9 -0.96 -6.92 17.79
CA SER A 9 -0.04 -7.27 16.70
C SER A 9 -0.83 -7.37 15.41
N MET A 10 -0.37 -6.69 14.36
CA MET A 10 -0.94 -6.81 13.02
C MET A 10 -0.46 -8.13 12.38
N SER A 11 -1.40 -8.87 11.78
CA SER A 11 -1.07 -10.04 10.96
C SER A 11 -1.58 -9.82 9.54
N ILE A 12 -0.79 -10.27 8.57
CA ILE A 12 -1.16 -10.25 7.15
C ILE A 12 -1.64 -11.66 6.82
N ALA A 13 -2.90 -11.77 6.42
CA ALA A 13 -3.49 -13.01 5.92
C ALA A 13 -3.84 -12.84 4.45
N SER A 14 -3.46 -13.80 3.62
CA SER A 14 -3.72 -13.78 2.19
C SER A 14 -4.33 -15.09 1.71
N ALA A 15 -5.08 -15.03 0.62
CA ALA A 15 -5.66 -16.20 0.00
C ALA A 15 -5.78 -16.02 -1.51
N VAL A 16 -5.59 -17.10 -2.24
CA VAL A 16 -5.84 -17.17 -3.68
C VAL A 16 -7.24 -17.73 -3.90
N HIS A 17 -8.06 -17.02 -4.66
CA HIS A 17 -9.34 -17.51 -5.15
C HIS A 17 -9.16 -18.06 -6.57
N HIS A 18 -9.46 -19.32 -6.75
CA HIS A 18 -9.33 -20.00 -8.03
C HIS A 18 -10.60 -19.81 -8.89
N LYS A 19 -10.47 -19.99 -10.20
CA LYS A 19 -11.59 -19.86 -11.15
C LYS A 19 -12.70 -20.90 -10.94
N ASP A 20 -12.37 -22.04 -10.34
CA ASP A 20 -13.32 -23.11 -9.98
C ASP A 20 -14.11 -22.81 -8.68
N GLY A 21 -13.90 -21.66 -8.07
CA GLY A 21 -14.53 -21.23 -6.82
C GLY A 21 -13.84 -21.72 -5.55
N THR A 22 -12.79 -22.50 -5.66
CA THR A 22 -12.00 -22.93 -4.50
C THR A 22 -11.12 -21.80 -3.97
N ARG A 23 -10.63 -21.96 -2.74
CA ARG A 23 -9.74 -20.98 -2.08
C ARG A 23 -8.57 -21.68 -1.44
N THR A 24 -7.38 -21.19 -1.69
CA THR A 24 -6.16 -21.59 -0.99
C THR A 24 -5.72 -20.45 -0.07
N ALA A 25 -5.75 -20.66 1.24
CA ALA A 25 -5.18 -19.73 2.21
C ALA A 25 -3.66 -19.91 2.25
N LEU A 26 -2.93 -18.80 2.25
CA LEU A 26 -1.50 -18.80 2.51
C LEU A 26 -1.24 -18.65 4.01
N PRO A 27 -0.07 -19.08 4.51
CA PRO A 27 0.30 -18.87 5.90
C PRO A 27 0.20 -17.40 6.28
N ALA A 28 -0.44 -17.12 7.41
CA ALA A 28 -0.47 -15.75 7.93
C ALA A 28 0.92 -15.36 8.45
N THR A 29 1.35 -14.14 8.13
CA THR A 29 2.62 -13.60 8.60
C THR A 29 2.39 -12.46 9.58
N LYS A 30 3.24 -12.33 10.60
CA LYS A 30 3.18 -11.23 11.55
C LYS A 30 3.80 -9.99 10.90
N ALA A 31 3.03 -8.90 10.80
CA ALA A 31 3.56 -7.64 10.30
C ALA A 31 4.52 -7.01 11.34
N PRO A 32 5.66 -6.46 10.91
CA PRO A 32 6.66 -5.86 11.82
C PRO A 32 6.18 -4.55 12.44
N ARG A 33 5.15 -3.93 11.84
CA ARG A 33 4.57 -2.66 12.33
C ARG A 33 3.06 -2.66 12.13
N GLN A 34 2.35 -1.90 12.96
CA GLN A 34 0.90 -1.72 12.88
C GLN A 34 0.60 -0.40 12.18
N VAL A 35 0.25 -0.50 10.91
CA VAL A 35 0.04 0.65 10.04
C VAL A 35 -1.24 0.52 9.25
N TYR A 36 -1.74 1.65 8.79
CA TYR A 36 -2.83 1.70 7.82
C TYR A 36 -2.28 1.41 6.42
N THR A 37 -2.96 0.55 5.71
CA THR A 37 -2.73 0.28 4.28
C THR A 37 -4.07 0.10 3.59
N HIS A 38 -4.16 0.48 2.32
CA HIS A 38 -5.43 0.52 1.60
C HIS A 38 -5.48 -0.50 0.45
N ASP A 39 -4.38 -0.64 -0.28
CA ASP A 39 -4.32 -1.46 -1.49
C ASP A 39 -3.05 -2.33 -1.50
N PHE A 40 -2.95 -3.23 -2.46
CA PHE A 40 -1.81 -4.13 -2.62
C PHE A 40 -1.56 -4.44 -4.09
N PHE A 41 -0.36 -4.91 -4.38
CA PHE A 41 0.02 -5.38 -5.71
C PHE A 41 0.01 -6.90 -5.77
N ALA A 42 -0.22 -7.43 -6.96
CA ALA A 42 -0.11 -8.85 -7.24
C ALA A 42 0.68 -9.07 -8.53
N THR A 43 1.64 -9.99 -8.48
CA THR A 43 2.36 -10.48 -9.64
C THR A 43 2.08 -11.97 -9.85
N GLU A 44 2.77 -12.62 -10.77
CA GLU A 44 2.65 -14.06 -10.96
C GLU A 44 3.05 -14.83 -9.70
N ASN A 45 4.16 -14.43 -9.05
CA ASN A 45 4.75 -15.19 -7.94
C ASN A 45 4.57 -14.54 -6.57
N TYR A 46 4.17 -13.25 -6.49
CA TYR A 46 4.13 -12.51 -5.23
C TYR A 46 2.85 -11.71 -5.05
N PHE A 47 2.49 -11.47 -3.78
CA PHE A 47 1.74 -10.30 -3.35
C PHE A 47 2.70 -9.31 -2.71
N LEU A 48 2.53 -8.02 -3.00
CA LEU A 48 3.24 -6.95 -2.31
C LEU A 48 2.25 -6.10 -1.55
N LEU A 49 2.48 -5.95 -0.26
CA LEU A 49 1.74 -5.02 0.56
C LEU A 49 2.68 -3.89 1.00
N TYR A 50 2.32 -2.66 0.65
CA TYR A 50 3.07 -1.51 1.08
C TYR A 50 2.63 -1.09 2.49
N LEU A 51 3.50 -1.33 3.46
CA LEU A 51 3.34 -0.92 4.84
C LEU A 51 3.87 0.51 4.97
N GLN A 52 3.08 1.48 4.50
CA GLN A 52 3.42 2.90 4.58
C GLN A 52 3.51 3.37 6.04
N PRO A 53 4.31 4.42 6.36
CA PRO A 53 4.53 4.82 7.75
C PRO A 53 3.35 5.61 8.36
N ALA A 54 2.16 5.06 8.22
CA ALA A 54 0.88 5.58 8.74
C ALA A 54 0.44 4.73 9.93
N PHE A 55 1.01 5.01 11.10
CA PHE A 55 0.83 4.21 12.31
C PHE A 55 -0.57 4.38 12.89
N PHE A 56 -1.28 3.27 13.05
CA PHE A 56 -2.62 3.26 13.61
C PHE A 56 -2.61 2.91 15.10
N ASN A 57 -3.29 3.73 15.91
CA ASN A 57 -3.47 3.47 17.34
C ASN A 57 -4.87 2.89 17.59
N PRO A 58 -5.01 1.55 17.67
CA PRO A 58 -6.31 0.92 17.85
C PRO A 58 -6.91 1.17 19.23
N LEU A 59 -6.10 1.39 20.27
CA LEU A 59 -6.60 1.58 21.62
C LEU A 59 -7.37 2.90 21.74
N SER A 60 -6.84 3.99 21.16
CA SER A 60 -7.54 5.28 21.19
C SER A 60 -8.82 5.27 20.36
N PHE A 61 -8.81 4.55 19.24
CA PHE A 61 -9.98 4.37 18.39
C PHE A 61 -11.07 3.54 19.09
N LEU A 62 -10.73 2.36 19.62
CA LEU A 62 -11.66 1.46 20.30
C LEU A 62 -12.23 2.04 21.60
N ALA A 63 -11.43 2.87 22.30
CA ALA A 63 -11.88 3.61 23.48
C ALA A 63 -12.79 4.80 23.14
N GLY A 64 -13.01 5.10 21.86
CA GLY A 64 -13.82 6.25 21.42
C GLY A 64 -13.18 7.62 21.69
N LEU A 65 -11.86 7.64 21.97
CA LEU A 65 -11.14 8.88 22.26
C LEU A 65 -10.82 9.68 20.99
N ASN A 66 -10.64 8.99 19.88
CA ASN A 66 -10.31 9.56 18.59
C ASN A 66 -11.13 8.92 17.46
N SER A 67 -11.41 9.68 16.42
CA SER A 67 -11.93 9.14 15.17
C SER A 67 -10.89 8.23 14.49
N PHE A 68 -11.27 7.52 13.43
CA PHE A 68 -10.35 6.68 12.68
C PHE A 68 -9.14 7.47 12.16
N THR A 69 -9.39 8.60 11.50
CA THR A 69 -8.32 9.46 10.94
C THR A 69 -7.42 10.05 12.01
N GLN A 70 -8.00 10.50 13.14
CA GLN A 70 -7.23 11.01 14.29
C GLN A 70 -6.39 9.92 14.98
N SER A 71 -6.71 8.65 14.76
CA SER A 71 -5.96 7.52 15.30
C SER A 71 -4.79 7.09 14.40
N ILE A 72 -4.62 7.73 13.23
CA ILE A 72 -3.50 7.52 12.31
C ILE A 72 -2.47 8.62 12.53
N LYS A 73 -1.20 8.22 12.70
CA LYS A 73 -0.06 9.14 12.78
C LYS A 73 0.90 8.87 11.62
N TRP A 74 1.12 9.88 10.81
CA TRP A 74 2.11 9.86 9.76
C TRP A 74 3.50 10.10 10.33
N LYS A 75 4.44 9.19 10.05
CA LYS A 75 5.83 9.24 10.54
C LYS A 75 6.79 8.93 9.39
N PRO A 76 7.01 9.89 8.47
CA PRO A 76 7.85 9.66 7.28
C PRO A 76 9.29 9.27 7.63
N GLU A 77 9.80 9.67 8.79
CA GLU A 77 11.11 9.30 9.30
C GLU A 77 11.31 7.80 9.52
N GLU A 78 10.22 7.06 9.69
CA GLU A 78 10.25 5.58 9.85
C GLU A 78 10.37 4.82 8.51
N GLY A 79 10.35 5.54 7.38
CA GLY A 79 10.37 4.93 6.06
C GLY A 79 9.18 4.01 5.78
N GLY A 80 9.10 3.48 4.57
CA GLY A 80 8.14 2.46 4.17
C GLY A 80 8.73 1.05 4.24
N LEU A 81 7.87 0.03 4.25
CA LEU A 81 8.26 -1.37 4.07
C LEU A 81 7.38 -2.03 3.01
N LEU A 82 7.98 -2.71 2.06
CA LEU A 82 7.28 -3.64 1.19
C LEU A 82 7.31 -5.03 1.81
N ALA A 83 6.15 -5.57 2.16
CA ALA A 83 6.00 -6.98 2.49
C ALA A 83 5.87 -7.78 1.19
N LEU A 84 6.91 -8.50 0.82
CA LEU A 84 6.95 -9.38 -0.34
C LEU A 84 6.53 -10.79 0.10
N ILE A 85 5.31 -11.17 -0.25
CA ILE A 85 4.65 -12.40 0.20
C ILE A 85 4.64 -13.40 -0.96
N PRO A 86 5.47 -14.46 -0.92
CA PRO A 86 5.49 -15.48 -1.96
C PRO A 86 4.15 -16.23 -2.03
N ARG A 87 3.63 -16.42 -3.24
CA ARG A 87 2.36 -17.15 -3.46
C ARG A 87 2.48 -18.65 -3.29
N ASN A 88 3.69 -19.17 -3.24
CA ASN A 88 4.00 -20.59 -2.97
C ASN A 88 4.02 -20.92 -1.46
N GLY A 89 3.83 -19.92 -0.58
CA GLY A 89 3.80 -20.10 0.87
C GLY A 89 5.15 -20.04 1.57
N GLU A 90 6.21 -19.67 0.86
CA GLU A 90 7.51 -19.39 1.47
C GLU A 90 7.46 -18.18 2.41
N GLU A 91 8.53 -17.93 3.15
CA GLU A 91 8.62 -16.86 4.13
C GLU A 91 8.50 -15.47 3.49
N THR A 92 7.70 -14.61 4.12
CA THR A 92 7.55 -13.21 3.72
C THR A 92 8.83 -12.44 3.98
N ARG A 93 9.29 -11.68 2.98
CA ARG A 93 10.43 -10.78 3.09
C ARG A 93 9.96 -9.34 3.28
N TYR A 94 10.69 -8.56 4.06
CA TYR A 94 10.42 -7.14 4.28
C TYR A 94 11.55 -6.31 3.71
N ILE A 95 11.21 -5.38 2.82
CA ILE A 95 12.17 -4.58 2.07
C ILE A 95 11.91 -3.11 2.37
N GLU A 96 12.93 -2.40 2.85
CA GLU A 96 12.84 -0.98 3.16
C GLU A 96 12.69 -0.13 1.89
N THR A 97 11.87 0.91 1.99
CA THR A 97 11.65 1.89 0.92
C THR A 97 11.61 3.30 1.50
N PRO A 98 11.78 4.34 0.66
CA PRO A 98 11.39 5.69 1.05
C PRO A 98 9.94 5.76 1.51
N SER A 99 9.62 6.80 2.27
CA SER A 99 8.24 7.06 2.70
C SER A 99 7.44 7.70 1.57
N SER A 100 6.27 7.15 1.29
CA SER A 100 5.24 7.76 0.46
C SER A 100 3.86 7.31 0.95
N TRP A 101 2.83 8.08 0.65
CA TRP A 101 1.47 7.66 0.89
C TRP A 101 0.89 7.06 -0.40
N MET A 102 0.27 5.91 -0.31
CA MET A 102 -0.38 5.22 -1.42
C MET A 102 -1.84 4.95 -1.10
N TRP A 103 -2.73 5.37 -2.00
CA TRP A 103 -4.11 4.89 -2.03
C TRP A 103 -4.23 3.67 -2.92
N HIS A 104 -3.86 3.79 -4.19
CA HIS A 104 -4.19 2.83 -5.22
C HIS A 104 -2.94 2.33 -5.95
N ALA A 105 -2.86 1.01 -6.05
CA ALA A 105 -1.93 0.31 -6.92
C ALA A 105 -2.43 0.37 -8.38
N LEU A 106 -1.52 0.51 -9.34
CA LEU A 106 -1.85 0.48 -10.77
C LEU A 106 -1.60 -0.91 -11.36
N ASN A 107 -0.36 -1.38 -11.26
CA ASN A 107 0.07 -2.65 -11.83
C ASN A 107 1.34 -3.15 -11.15
N ALA A 108 1.59 -4.45 -11.23
CA ALA A 108 2.89 -5.02 -10.87
C ALA A 108 3.22 -6.21 -11.76
N TYR A 109 4.50 -6.39 -12.05
CA TYR A 109 5.01 -7.49 -12.87
C TYR A 109 6.46 -7.82 -12.51
N GLU A 110 6.91 -8.97 -12.97
CA GLU A 110 8.27 -9.46 -12.78
C GLU A 110 9.00 -9.47 -14.12
N GLU A 111 10.25 -9.02 -14.13
CA GLU A 111 11.14 -9.03 -15.28
C GLU A 111 12.53 -9.57 -14.84
N GLY A 112 12.76 -10.84 -15.06
CA GLY A 112 13.93 -11.53 -14.50
C GLY A 112 13.92 -11.49 -12.97
N ASN A 113 15.00 -10.98 -12.37
CA ASN A 113 15.13 -10.83 -10.91
C ASN A 113 14.66 -9.47 -10.39
N THR A 114 13.88 -8.76 -11.18
CA THR A 114 13.34 -7.45 -10.82
C THR A 114 11.82 -7.50 -10.75
N LEU A 115 11.26 -7.02 -9.66
CA LEU A 115 9.84 -6.80 -9.53
C LEU A 115 9.56 -5.30 -9.64
N ILE A 116 8.62 -4.95 -10.49
CA ILE A 116 8.16 -3.59 -10.76
C ILE A 116 6.75 -3.44 -10.21
N ALA A 117 6.49 -2.36 -9.48
CA ALA A 117 5.16 -2.06 -8.96
C ALA A 117 4.83 -0.57 -9.13
N ASP A 118 3.85 -0.28 -9.96
CA ASP A 118 3.40 1.07 -10.29
C ASP A 118 2.20 1.47 -9.44
N PHE A 119 2.19 2.70 -8.96
CA PHE A 119 1.15 3.20 -8.07
C PHE A 119 1.00 4.73 -8.16
N VAL A 120 -0.12 5.22 -7.64
CA VAL A 120 -0.29 6.65 -7.36
C VAL A 120 0.15 6.93 -5.94
N GLY A 121 1.20 7.74 -5.79
CA GLY A 121 1.80 8.06 -4.50
C GLY A 121 1.83 9.57 -4.23
N TYR A 122 1.68 9.91 -2.96
CA TYR A 122 1.75 11.28 -2.43
C TYR A 122 2.95 11.42 -1.51
N ASP A 123 3.49 12.62 -1.40
CA ASP A 123 4.60 12.88 -0.46
C ASP A 123 4.12 12.82 1.00
N SER A 124 2.87 13.20 1.25
CA SER A 124 2.24 13.13 2.57
C SER A 124 0.72 12.90 2.46
N PRO A 125 0.06 12.38 3.51
CA PRO A 125 -1.38 12.17 3.54
C PRO A 125 -2.18 13.39 4.06
N GLU A 126 -1.70 14.61 3.90
CA GLU A 126 -2.37 15.82 4.42
C GLU A 126 -3.80 15.99 3.92
N HIS A 127 -4.07 15.55 2.69
CA HIS A 127 -5.42 15.53 2.12
C HIS A 127 -6.39 14.60 2.87
N PHE A 128 -5.89 13.68 3.70
CA PHE A 128 -6.69 12.69 4.43
C PHE A 128 -6.64 12.85 5.94
N ILE A 129 -5.45 13.10 6.52
CA ILE A 129 -5.24 13.17 7.98
C ILE A 129 -4.60 14.49 8.44
N GLY A 130 -4.51 15.50 7.56
CA GLY A 130 -4.03 16.84 7.88
C GLY A 130 -5.02 17.66 8.74
N GLU A 131 -4.68 18.90 9.00
CA GLU A 131 -5.52 19.81 9.79
C GLU A 131 -6.83 20.19 9.09
N ASP A 132 -6.81 20.33 7.74
CA ASP A 132 -8.00 20.57 6.91
C ASP A 132 -8.05 19.56 5.75
N PRO A 133 -8.35 18.28 6.05
CA PRO A 133 -8.31 17.25 5.05
C PRO A 133 -9.38 17.45 3.98
N ALA A 134 -9.02 17.22 2.71
CA ALA A 134 -9.91 17.42 1.57
C ALA A 134 -11.22 16.66 1.71
N PHE A 135 -11.19 15.46 2.29
CA PHE A 135 -12.39 14.67 2.53
C PHE A 135 -13.37 15.38 3.48
N SER A 136 -12.89 15.94 4.58
CA SER A 136 -13.73 16.68 5.52
C SER A 136 -14.31 17.94 4.89
N ALA A 137 -13.50 18.69 4.15
CA ALA A 137 -13.95 19.87 3.43
C ALA A 137 -15.07 19.56 2.43
N ILE A 138 -14.93 18.47 1.66
CA ILE A 138 -15.95 18.01 0.69
C ILE A 138 -17.25 17.63 1.43
N MET A 139 -17.16 16.90 2.53
CA MET A 139 -18.34 16.52 3.33
C MET A 139 -19.07 17.70 3.95
N GLU A 140 -18.38 18.82 4.18
CA GLU A 140 -18.94 20.08 4.64
C GLU A 140 -19.42 21.01 3.51
N GLY A 141 -19.30 20.56 2.25
CA GLY A 141 -19.67 21.36 1.06
C GLY A 141 -18.69 22.50 0.77
N ARG A 142 -17.46 22.44 1.27
CA ARG A 142 -16.38 23.39 1.01
C ARG A 142 -15.42 22.87 -0.06
N LEU A 143 -14.71 23.79 -0.72
CA LEU A 143 -13.52 23.43 -1.49
C LEU A 143 -12.35 23.23 -0.55
N ALA A 144 -11.62 22.12 -0.69
CA ALA A 144 -10.40 21.88 0.07
C ALA A 144 -9.29 22.88 -0.37
N GLY A 145 -8.60 23.48 0.62
CA GLY A 145 -7.61 24.53 0.37
C GLY A 145 -6.35 24.01 -0.35
N ASN A 146 -5.82 22.88 0.05
CA ASN A 146 -4.61 22.29 -0.52
C ASN A 146 -4.91 20.90 -1.10
N GLN A 147 -5.02 20.83 -2.41
CA GLN A 147 -5.08 19.56 -3.12
C GLN A 147 -3.68 19.23 -3.68
N THR A 148 -2.91 18.47 -2.92
CA THR A 148 -1.72 17.82 -3.47
C THR A 148 -2.18 16.63 -4.31
N GLY A 149 -1.98 16.68 -5.62
CA GLY A 149 -2.26 15.56 -6.51
C GLY A 149 -1.31 14.40 -6.24
N GLY A 150 -1.77 13.19 -6.48
CA GLY A 150 -0.91 12.02 -6.51
C GLY A 150 -0.02 12.02 -7.75
N HIS A 151 1.18 11.47 -7.63
CA HIS A 151 2.13 11.32 -8.73
C HIS A 151 2.21 9.85 -9.13
N LEU A 152 2.45 9.59 -10.40
CA LEU A 152 2.74 8.23 -10.83
C LEU A 152 4.14 7.85 -10.36
N ARG A 153 4.23 6.81 -9.53
CA ARG A 153 5.45 6.33 -8.91
C ARG A 153 5.63 4.84 -9.18
N ARG A 154 6.85 4.38 -9.00
CA ARG A 154 7.25 3.00 -9.23
C ARG A 154 8.19 2.53 -8.12
N PHE A 155 7.89 1.40 -7.53
CA PHE A 155 8.88 0.62 -6.82
C PHE A 155 9.60 -0.31 -7.79
N VAL A 156 10.92 -0.32 -7.70
CA VAL A 156 11.79 -1.27 -8.41
C VAL A 156 12.50 -2.09 -7.36
N VAL A 157 12.15 -3.36 -7.27
CA VAL A 157 12.64 -4.29 -6.25
C VAL A 157 13.57 -5.30 -6.90
N ASN A 158 14.80 -5.40 -6.41
CA ASN A 158 15.72 -6.46 -6.78
C ASN A 158 15.48 -7.67 -5.87
N LEU A 159 15.05 -8.79 -6.46
CA LEU A 159 14.64 -9.99 -5.73
C LEU A 159 15.81 -10.77 -5.12
N ASP A 160 17.04 -10.59 -5.64
CA ASP A 160 18.25 -11.27 -5.14
C ASP A 160 18.84 -10.52 -3.95
N THR A 161 18.90 -9.19 -4.04
CA THR A 161 19.54 -8.35 -3.01
C THR A 161 18.57 -7.87 -1.94
N ASN A 162 17.26 -8.02 -2.14
CA ASN A 162 16.21 -7.46 -1.29
C ASN A 162 16.33 -5.95 -1.11
N MET A 163 16.72 -5.25 -2.18
CA MET A 163 16.80 -3.79 -2.20
C MET A 163 15.67 -3.24 -3.05
N ALA A 164 15.09 -2.13 -2.61
CA ALA A 164 14.09 -1.40 -3.36
C ALA A 164 14.51 0.06 -3.55
N ARG A 165 14.09 0.64 -4.67
CA ARG A 165 14.11 2.09 -4.89
C ARG A 165 12.75 2.54 -5.38
N GLU A 166 12.42 3.78 -5.11
CA GLU A 166 11.24 4.46 -5.63
C GLU A 166 11.64 5.44 -6.72
N GLU A 167 10.89 5.43 -7.80
CA GLU A 167 11.05 6.35 -8.93
C GLU A 167 9.74 7.12 -9.12
N ARG A 168 9.85 8.43 -9.37
CA ARG A 168 8.73 9.27 -9.82
C ARG A 168 8.71 9.24 -11.33
N ILE A 169 7.67 8.63 -11.93
CA ILE A 169 7.56 8.41 -13.36
C ILE A 169 6.94 9.62 -14.05
N ALA A 170 5.89 10.19 -13.45
CA ALA A 170 5.21 11.36 -13.99
C ALA A 170 4.60 12.22 -12.88
N ASP A 171 4.64 13.53 -13.10
CA ASP A 171 3.97 14.53 -12.29
C ASP A 171 2.55 14.78 -12.81
N GLY A 172 1.62 14.95 -11.89
CA GLY A 172 0.24 15.28 -12.24
C GLY A 172 -0.71 14.96 -11.10
N PRO A 173 -1.93 15.45 -11.15
CA PRO A 173 -2.98 15.11 -10.19
C PRO A 173 -3.62 13.76 -10.57
N PHE A 174 -2.86 12.67 -10.44
CA PHE A 174 -3.34 11.32 -10.74
C PHE A 174 -4.06 10.74 -9.53
N GLU A 175 -5.16 10.02 -9.80
CA GLU A 175 -5.85 9.13 -8.87
C GLU A 175 -6.69 8.10 -9.63
N PHE A 176 -7.12 7.04 -8.91
CA PHE A 176 -7.87 5.92 -9.44
C PHE A 176 -7.25 5.33 -10.71
N PRO A 177 -5.98 4.90 -10.67
CA PRO A 177 -5.31 4.38 -11.85
C PRO A 177 -5.99 3.09 -12.30
N MET A 178 -6.17 2.93 -13.60
CA MET A 178 -6.74 1.74 -14.20
C MET A 178 -5.82 1.18 -15.26
N GLY A 179 -5.39 -0.06 -15.07
CA GLY A 179 -4.67 -0.83 -16.08
C GLY A 179 -5.65 -1.54 -17.02
N HIS A 180 -5.27 -1.72 -18.27
CA HIS A 180 -6.05 -2.55 -19.19
C HIS A 180 -5.89 -4.04 -18.81
N ALA A 181 -7.01 -4.77 -18.73
CA ALA A 181 -7.01 -6.18 -18.27
C ALA A 181 -6.08 -7.10 -19.07
N ALA A 182 -5.87 -6.83 -20.38
CA ALA A 182 -4.98 -7.61 -21.23
C ALA A 182 -3.49 -7.35 -20.95
N THR A 183 -3.15 -6.27 -20.23
CA THR A 183 -1.77 -5.90 -19.89
C THR A 183 -1.49 -5.99 -18.38
N ALA A 184 -2.51 -6.37 -17.60
CA ALA A 184 -2.33 -6.64 -16.19
C ALA A 184 -1.28 -7.74 -15.97
N LEU A 185 -0.40 -7.54 -15.00
CA LEU A 185 0.74 -8.41 -14.68
C LEU A 185 1.88 -8.41 -15.72
N HIS A 186 1.81 -7.58 -16.74
CA HIS A 186 2.82 -7.46 -17.77
C HIS A 186 3.34 -6.03 -17.85
N LYS A 187 4.55 -5.89 -18.37
CA LYS A 187 5.13 -4.60 -18.68
C LYS A 187 4.26 -3.87 -19.72
N HIS A 188 3.85 -2.65 -19.40
CA HIS A 188 3.27 -1.76 -20.41
C HIS A 188 4.35 -1.34 -21.40
N ARG A 189 4.12 -1.59 -22.66
CA ARG A 189 4.99 -1.14 -23.77
C ARG A 189 4.55 0.23 -24.26
#